data_79444e6c4ea4077dc5baabb7bc7a073b
#
_entry.id   79444e6c4ea4077dc5baabb7bc7a073b
#
_cell.length_a   1.000
_cell.length_b   1.000
_cell.length_c   1.000
_cell.angle_alpha   90.00
_cell.angle_beta   90.00
_cell.angle_gamma   90.00
#
_symmetry.space_group_name_H-M   'P 1'
#
loop_
_entity.id
_entity.type
_entity.pdbx_description
1 polymer ?
#
loop_
_entity_poly.entity_id
_entity_poly.type
_entity_poly.pdbx_seq_one_letter_code
_entity_poly.pdbx_strand_id
1 'polypeptide(L)'
;ADAVPALYRDPANTLVVYTPAVPDTMPQLRWFRDNGFKVVKRAVVLGEVTRRSKGICFAGTHGKTTTSSMAAHILHTSKAGCNAFLGGVLRNYNSNFLLDASSPYSVIEADEYDRSFHHLSPYIAVITATDPDHLDIYGTEEAYLESFTRFTQLIHPDGKLIVHTGLKFRPDAPAGVTTYTYSRDEGDFHAANIRRGNGTIVYDLIVPRAILPEGKVADIELGVPVEINIENSIAAAAATLLTGDV
;
A
#
# COMPACT_ATOMS: atom_id res chain seq x y z
N ALA A 1 30.39 -4.85 -19.94
CA ALA A 1 30.56 -6.14 -19.24
C ALA A 1 31.29 -5.96 -17.91
N ASP A 2 32.27 -5.08 -17.82
CA ASP A 2 33.13 -4.95 -16.63
C ASP A 2 32.41 -4.40 -15.39
N ALA A 3 31.23 -3.86 -15.56
CA ALA A 3 30.39 -3.33 -14.47
C ALA A 3 29.47 -4.37 -13.82
N VAL A 4 29.38 -5.59 -14.34
CA VAL A 4 28.54 -6.67 -13.77
C VAL A 4 29.43 -7.70 -13.08
N PRO A 5 29.30 -7.89 -11.76
CA PRO A 5 30.08 -8.89 -11.02
C PRO A 5 29.85 -10.31 -11.57
N ALA A 6 30.91 -11.15 -11.55
CA ALA A 6 30.87 -12.51 -12.11
C ALA A 6 29.73 -13.37 -11.52
N LEU A 7 29.41 -13.18 -10.22
CA LEU A 7 28.32 -13.86 -9.52
C LEU A 7 26.95 -13.69 -10.18
N TYR A 8 26.72 -12.58 -10.89
CA TYR A 8 25.42 -12.25 -11.51
C TYR A 8 25.43 -12.45 -13.03
N ARG A 9 26.42 -13.18 -13.59
CA ARG A 9 26.54 -13.41 -15.04
C ARG A 9 25.89 -14.69 -15.53
N ASP A 10 25.23 -15.44 -14.67
CA ASP A 10 24.50 -16.66 -15.02
C ASP A 10 23.00 -16.36 -15.20
N PRO A 11 22.45 -16.36 -16.45
CA PRO A 11 21.05 -16.09 -16.72
C PRO A 11 20.08 -17.11 -16.08
N ALA A 12 20.52 -18.33 -15.84
CA ALA A 12 19.68 -19.37 -15.24
C ALA A 12 19.41 -19.13 -13.76
N ASN A 13 20.33 -18.46 -13.06
CA ASN A 13 20.27 -18.22 -11.62
C ASN A 13 20.14 -16.75 -11.23
N THR A 14 19.94 -15.85 -12.21
CA THR A 14 19.87 -14.40 -11.96
C THR A 14 18.58 -13.81 -12.50
N LEU A 15 17.78 -13.21 -11.60
CA LEU A 15 16.64 -12.35 -11.95
C LEU A 15 17.09 -10.89 -11.83
N VAL A 16 16.95 -10.14 -12.90
CA VAL A 16 17.25 -8.71 -12.92
C VAL A 16 15.98 -7.92 -12.68
N VAL A 17 15.95 -7.15 -11.59
CA VAL A 17 14.82 -6.29 -11.22
C VAL A 17 15.24 -4.84 -11.31
N TYR A 18 14.46 -4.02 -12.03
CA TYR A 18 14.73 -2.60 -12.18
C TYR A 18 13.49 -1.74 -11.87
N THR A 19 13.72 -0.45 -11.61
CA THR A 19 12.66 0.54 -11.40
C THR A 19 12.61 1.52 -12.57
N PRO A 20 11.51 2.26 -12.79
CA PRO A 20 11.41 3.29 -13.82
C PRO A 20 12.50 4.39 -13.73
N ALA A 21 13.09 4.58 -12.53
CA ALA A 21 14.19 5.53 -12.33
C ALA A 21 15.49 5.10 -13.05
N VAL A 22 15.61 3.83 -13.46
CA VAL A 22 16.76 3.34 -14.22
C VAL A 22 16.49 3.57 -15.72
N PRO A 23 17.24 4.44 -16.40
CA PRO A 23 17.01 4.73 -17.82
C PRO A 23 17.35 3.50 -18.69
N ASP A 24 16.61 3.31 -19.76
CA ASP A 24 16.84 2.21 -20.73
C ASP A 24 18.24 2.31 -21.40
N THR A 25 18.87 3.48 -21.33
CA THR A 25 20.23 3.71 -21.83
C THR A 25 21.31 3.19 -20.91
N MET A 26 20.97 2.76 -19.66
CA MET A 26 21.94 2.29 -18.69
C MET A 26 22.71 1.06 -19.23
N PRO A 27 24.07 1.13 -19.31
CA PRO A 27 24.86 0.06 -19.95
C PRO A 27 24.65 -1.32 -19.32
N GLN A 28 24.53 -1.40 -17.99
CA GLN A 28 24.30 -2.66 -17.27
C GLN A 28 22.93 -3.26 -17.63
N LEU A 29 21.87 -2.42 -17.68
CA LEU A 29 20.52 -2.89 -18.02
C LEU A 29 20.46 -3.43 -19.45
N ARG A 30 21.10 -2.73 -20.40
CA ARG A 30 21.24 -3.20 -21.80
C ARG A 30 22.00 -4.51 -21.85
N TRP A 31 23.15 -4.57 -21.17
CA TRP A 31 23.94 -5.79 -21.14
C TRP A 31 23.14 -7.00 -20.67
N PHE A 32 22.34 -6.88 -19.60
CA PHE A 32 21.49 -7.98 -19.12
C PHE A 32 20.45 -8.39 -20.17
N ARG A 33 19.79 -7.41 -20.82
CA ARG A 33 18.81 -7.69 -21.88
C ARG A 33 19.44 -8.41 -23.08
N ASP A 34 20.61 -7.95 -23.52
CA ASP A 34 21.33 -8.48 -24.69
C ASP A 34 21.92 -9.89 -24.44
N ASN A 35 22.11 -10.26 -23.18
CA ASN A 35 22.68 -11.56 -22.79
C ASN A 35 21.63 -12.55 -22.25
N GLY A 36 20.36 -12.36 -22.57
CA GLY A 36 19.29 -13.35 -22.32
C GLY A 36 18.84 -13.48 -20.87
N PHE A 37 19.11 -12.48 -20.02
CA PHE A 37 18.61 -12.47 -18.65
C PHE A 37 17.12 -12.15 -18.59
N LYS A 38 16.43 -12.73 -17.60
CA LYS A 38 15.06 -12.32 -17.25
C LYS A 38 15.12 -10.95 -16.55
N VAL A 39 14.72 -9.90 -17.28
CA VAL A 39 14.71 -8.53 -16.82
C VAL A 39 13.26 -8.09 -16.61
N VAL A 40 12.89 -7.69 -15.39
CA VAL A 40 11.51 -7.34 -15.03
C VAL A 40 11.44 -6.05 -14.22
N LYS A 41 10.33 -5.31 -14.33
CA LYS A 41 10.07 -4.16 -13.46
C LYS A 41 9.82 -4.62 -12.01
N ARG A 42 10.24 -3.81 -11.02
CA ARG A 42 9.93 -4.05 -9.59
C ARG A 42 8.43 -4.27 -9.35
N ALA A 43 7.56 -3.51 -10.02
CA ALA A 43 6.12 -3.64 -9.91
C ALA A 43 5.61 -5.05 -10.27
N VAL A 44 6.21 -5.70 -11.29
CA VAL A 44 5.88 -7.08 -11.69
C VAL A 44 6.25 -8.07 -10.57
N VAL A 45 7.40 -7.88 -9.93
CA VAL A 45 7.83 -8.73 -8.80
C VAL A 45 6.90 -8.53 -7.59
N LEU A 46 6.53 -7.30 -7.27
CA LEU A 46 5.54 -7.02 -6.22
C LEU A 46 4.18 -7.66 -6.55
N GLY A 47 3.80 -7.68 -7.82
CA GLY A 47 2.61 -8.41 -8.29
C GLY A 47 2.68 -9.91 -7.96
N GLU A 48 3.84 -10.56 -8.16
CA GLU A 48 4.03 -11.97 -7.78
C GLU A 48 3.95 -12.16 -6.25
N VAL A 49 4.46 -11.22 -5.47
CA VAL A 49 4.33 -11.25 -4.00
C VAL A 49 2.86 -11.21 -3.61
N THR A 50 2.07 -10.27 -4.15
CA THR A 50 0.65 -10.11 -3.79
C THR A 50 -0.23 -11.28 -4.27
N ARG A 51 0.16 -12.00 -5.33
CA ARG A 51 -0.52 -13.24 -5.75
C ARG A 51 -0.26 -14.43 -4.84
N ARG A 52 0.82 -14.42 -4.08
CA ARG A 52 1.24 -15.50 -3.18
C ARG A 52 0.99 -15.20 -1.70
N SER A 53 0.51 -14.01 -1.38
CA SER A 53 0.22 -13.55 -0.02
C SER A 53 -1.07 -12.75 -0.01
N LYS A 54 -1.59 -12.44 1.17
CA LYS A 54 -2.70 -11.49 1.33
C LYS A 54 -2.15 -10.07 1.25
N GLY A 55 -2.09 -9.51 0.03
CA GLY A 55 -1.58 -8.17 -0.24
C GLY A 55 -2.49 -7.09 0.37
N ILE A 56 -1.94 -6.24 1.25
CA ILE A 56 -2.59 -5.03 1.77
C ILE A 56 -1.95 -3.86 1.04
N CYS A 57 -2.65 -3.31 0.06
CA CYS A 57 -2.10 -2.38 -0.92
C CYS A 57 -2.67 -0.97 -0.71
N PHE A 58 -1.79 0.00 -0.46
CA PHE A 58 -2.14 1.40 -0.21
C PHE A 58 -1.85 2.23 -1.46
N ALA A 59 -2.90 2.70 -2.14
CA ALA A 59 -2.84 3.55 -3.31
C ALA A 59 -3.41 4.95 -3.03
N GLY A 60 -3.05 5.91 -3.87
CA GLY A 60 -3.56 7.28 -3.79
C GLY A 60 -2.48 8.31 -4.03
N THR A 61 -2.85 9.51 -4.43
CA THR A 61 -1.92 10.61 -4.71
C THR A 61 -1.10 10.99 -3.48
N HIS A 62 -1.73 10.99 -2.30
CA HIS A 62 -1.13 11.39 -1.04
C HIS A 62 -1.35 10.34 0.06
N GLY A 63 -0.49 10.31 1.07
CA GLY A 63 -0.64 9.48 2.26
C GLY A 63 -0.14 8.03 2.14
N LYS A 64 0.13 7.50 0.95
CA LYS A 64 0.57 6.09 0.72
C LYS A 64 1.67 5.62 1.67
N THR A 65 2.81 6.30 1.66
CA THR A 65 4.00 5.91 2.46
C THR A 65 3.71 5.96 3.95
N THR A 66 3.04 7.01 4.42
CA THR A 66 2.73 7.16 5.86
C THR A 66 1.76 6.08 6.30
N THR A 67 0.66 5.89 5.55
CA THR A 67 -0.39 4.92 5.89
C THR A 67 0.12 3.49 5.84
N SER A 68 0.85 3.11 4.78
CA SER A 68 1.44 1.78 4.65
C SER A 68 2.50 1.50 5.73
N SER A 69 3.27 2.53 6.12
CA SER A 69 4.23 2.45 7.21
C SER A 69 3.57 2.21 8.57
N MET A 70 2.47 2.90 8.86
CA MET A 70 1.67 2.68 10.07
C MET A 70 1.07 1.28 10.09
N ALA A 71 0.46 0.83 8.98
CA ALA A 71 -0.10 -0.51 8.87
C ALA A 71 0.96 -1.60 9.03
N ALA A 72 2.12 -1.44 8.41
CA ALA A 72 3.25 -2.36 8.55
C ALA A 72 3.73 -2.44 10.01
N HIS A 73 3.79 -1.29 10.71
CA HIS A 73 4.16 -1.27 12.12
C HIS A 73 3.13 -1.98 13.00
N ILE A 74 1.84 -1.73 12.82
CA ILE A 74 0.76 -2.38 13.58
C ILE A 74 0.83 -3.90 13.38
N LEU A 75 0.89 -4.38 12.15
CA LEU A 75 0.96 -5.82 11.87
C LEU A 75 2.25 -6.45 12.40
N HIS A 76 3.40 -5.82 12.17
CA HIS A 76 4.71 -6.34 12.60
C HIS A 76 4.81 -6.48 14.13
N THR A 77 4.15 -5.59 14.89
CA THR A 77 4.12 -5.64 16.36
C THR A 77 2.99 -6.51 16.91
N SER A 78 2.05 -6.94 16.06
CA SER A 78 0.97 -7.87 16.42
C SER A 78 1.40 -9.33 16.21
N LYS A 79 0.50 -10.26 16.56
CA LYS A 79 0.69 -11.70 16.30
C LYS A 79 0.61 -12.06 14.81
N ALA A 80 -0.02 -11.20 14.00
CA ALA A 80 -0.22 -11.44 12.58
C ALA A 80 1.10 -11.36 11.79
N GLY A 81 2.05 -10.51 12.24
CA GLY A 81 3.26 -10.23 11.48
C GLY A 81 2.97 -9.64 10.11
N CYS A 82 3.98 -9.29 9.36
CA CYS A 82 3.85 -8.95 7.93
C CYS A 82 5.19 -8.96 7.21
N ASN A 83 5.15 -9.19 5.90
CA ASN A 83 6.15 -8.67 4.97
C ASN A 83 5.75 -7.26 4.61
N ALA A 84 6.69 -6.34 4.36
CA ALA A 84 6.40 -4.99 3.92
C ALA A 84 7.39 -4.51 2.86
N PHE A 85 6.89 -3.79 1.86
CA PHE A 85 7.67 -3.17 0.79
C PHE A 85 7.17 -1.75 0.59
N LEU A 86 7.93 -0.78 1.10
CA LEU A 86 7.50 0.60 1.30
C LEU A 86 8.35 1.58 0.49
N GLY A 87 7.80 2.74 0.20
CA GLY A 87 8.51 3.82 -0.51
C GLY A 87 9.49 4.59 0.38
N GLY A 88 9.31 4.55 1.71
CA GLY A 88 10.12 5.28 2.68
C GLY A 88 10.71 4.37 3.76
N VAL A 89 11.79 4.83 4.39
CA VAL A 89 12.44 4.11 5.49
C VAL A 89 11.64 4.24 6.78
N LEU A 90 11.24 3.13 7.35
CA LEU A 90 10.68 3.04 8.70
C LEU A 90 11.76 3.34 9.73
N ARG A 91 11.64 4.46 10.45
CA ARG A 91 12.64 4.86 11.46
C ARG A 91 12.81 3.81 12.56
N ASN A 92 11.73 3.16 12.98
CA ASN A 92 11.74 2.15 14.03
C ASN A 92 12.58 0.91 13.65
N TYR A 93 12.76 0.64 12.37
CA TYR A 93 13.43 -0.56 11.86
C TYR A 93 14.65 -0.23 11.00
N ASN A 94 14.89 1.05 10.71
CA ASN A 94 15.94 1.54 9.80
C ASN A 94 15.93 0.80 8.45
N SER A 95 14.73 0.51 7.94
CA SER A 95 14.51 -0.26 6.70
C SER A 95 13.24 0.20 6.00
N ASN A 96 13.17 0.05 4.69
CA ASN A 96 11.95 0.22 3.90
C ASN A 96 11.33 -1.13 3.49
N PHE A 97 11.83 -2.23 4.05
CA PHE A 97 11.22 -3.55 3.91
C PHE A 97 11.26 -4.31 5.25
N LEU A 98 10.26 -5.15 5.46
CA LEU A 98 10.20 -6.11 6.56
C LEU A 98 9.94 -7.49 5.96
N LEU A 99 10.51 -8.51 6.57
CA LEU A 99 10.31 -9.91 6.16
C LEU A 99 9.90 -10.75 7.36
N ASP A 100 8.81 -11.48 7.20
CA ASP A 100 8.32 -12.48 8.14
C ASP A 100 7.79 -13.67 7.34
N ALA A 101 8.57 -14.75 7.31
CA ALA A 101 8.22 -15.95 6.55
C ALA A 101 6.98 -16.69 7.10
N SER A 102 6.57 -16.40 8.32
CA SER A 102 5.39 -17.01 8.97
C SER A 102 4.10 -16.26 8.67
N SER A 103 4.18 -15.00 8.28
CA SER A 103 3.01 -14.16 8.02
C SER A 103 2.44 -14.36 6.61
N PRO A 104 1.11 -14.49 6.47
CA PRO A 104 0.46 -14.51 5.17
C PRO A 104 0.32 -13.12 4.55
N TYR A 105 0.60 -12.04 5.29
CA TYR A 105 0.36 -10.66 4.87
C TYR A 105 1.57 -10.02 4.24
N SER A 106 1.30 -9.20 3.19
CA SER A 106 2.30 -8.32 2.58
C SER A 106 1.74 -6.91 2.44
N VAL A 107 2.32 -5.97 3.17
CA VAL A 107 1.99 -4.54 3.09
C VAL A 107 2.76 -3.91 1.94
N ILE A 108 2.03 -3.35 0.98
CA ILE A 108 2.59 -2.80 -0.26
C ILE A 108 2.17 -1.35 -0.43
N GLU A 109 3.13 -0.47 -0.66
CA GLU A 109 2.86 0.84 -1.22
C GLU A 109 2.57 0.68 -2.72
N ALA A 110 1.31 0.90 -3.10
CA ALA A 110 0.80 0.70 -4.46
C ALA A 110 0.97 2.00 -5.26
N ASP A 111 2.08 2.08 -5.97
CA ASP A 111 2.47 3.28 -6.72
C ASP A 111 1.65 3.39 -8.02
N GLU A 112 0.90 4.48 -8.16
CA GLU A 112 0.12 4.81 -9.36
C GLU A 112 0.99 5.31 -10.51
N TYR A 113 2.20 5.78 -10.24
CA TYR A 113 3.13 6.22 -11.28
C TYR A 113 3.35 5.11 -12.32
N ASP A 114 3.34 5.44 -13.60
CA ASP A 114 3.50 4.49 -14.72
C ASP A 114 2.51 3.29 -14.63
N ARG A 115 1.37 3.46 -13.96
CA ARG A 115 0.36 2.41 -13.70
C ARG A 115 0.95 1.16 -13.03
N SER A 116 2.03 1.31 -12.27
CA SER A 116 2.74 0.20 -11.61
C SER A 116 1.82 -0.63 -10.71
N PHE A 117 0.85 0.00 -10.03
CA PHE A 117 -0.12 -0.68 -9.16
C PHE A 117 -1.05 -1.66 -9.90
N HIS A 118 -1.18 -1.58 -11.23
CA HIS A 118 -1.96 -2.55 -12.01
C HIS A 118 -1.33 -3.95 -12.09
N HIS A 119 -0.09 -4.11 -11.66
CA HIS A 119 0.53 -5.44 -11.55
C HIS A 119 0.13 -6.18 -10.27
N LEU A 120 -0.40 -5.46 -9.27
CA LEU A 120 -0.76 -6.01 -7.97
C LEU A 120 -2.06 -6.81 -8.00
N SER A 121 -2.23 -7.69 -7.01
CA SER A 121 -3.46 -8.44 -6.73
C SER A 121 -3.80 -8.23 -5.25
N PRO A 122 -4.50 -7.14 -4.90
CA PRO A 122 -4.80 -6.82 -3.52
C PRO A 122 -5.79 -7.79 -2.89
N TYR A 123 -5.53 -8.20 -1.65
CA TYR A 123 -6.55 -8.78 -0.77
C TYR A 123 -7.29 -7.67 0.00
N ILE A 124 -6.56 -6.64 0.44
CA ILE A 124 -7.15 -5.40 0.94
C ILE A 124 -6.54 -4.25 0.14
N ALA A 125 -7.38 -3.44 -0.51
CA ALA A 125 -6.99 -2.21 -1.17
C ALA A 125 -7.45 -1.00 -0.36
N VAL A 126 -6.57 -0.03 -0.20
CA VAL A 126 -6.86 1.25 0.45
C VAL A 126 -6.61 2.37 -0.54
N ILE A 127 -7.60 3.24 -0.77
CA ILE A 127 -7.47 4.44 -1.61
C ILE A 127 -7.54 5.66 -0.72
N THR A 128 -6.41 6.38 -0.63
CA THR A 128 -6.27 7.52 0.30
C THR A 128 -6.66 8.86 -0.32
N ALA A 129 -6.28 9.10 -1.56
CA ALA A 129 -6.55 10.33 -2.30
C ALA A 129 -6.51 10.05 -3.81
N THR A 130 -7.23 10.86 -4.60
CA THR A 130 -7.23 10.76 -6.07
C THR A 130 -7.15 12.14 -6.72
N ASP A 131 -6.44 13.08 -6.08
CA ASP A 131 -6.14 14.38 -6.68
C ASP A 131 -5.28 14.18 -7.93
N PRO A 132 -5.57 14.89 -9.03
CA PRO A 132 -4.83 14.69 -10.27
C PRO A 132 -3.34 14.93 -10.11
N ASP A 133 -2.55 13.92 -10.44
CA ASP A 133 -1.10 13.96 -10.49
C ASP A 133 -0.58 13.17 -11.70
N HIS A 134 0.69 13.32 -12.04
CA HIS A 134 1.32 12.58 -13.14
C HIS A 134 0.55 12.71 -14.48
N LEU A 135 -0.01 13.90 -14.79
CA LEU A 135 -0.77 14.12 -16.03
C LEU A 135 0.11 14.01 -17.29
N ASP A 136 1.42 14.11 -17.16
CA ASP A 136 2.38 13.78 -18.21
C ASP A 136 2.33 12.29 -18.63
N ILE A 137 1.96 11.39 -17.69
CA ILE A 137 1.77 9.95 -17.92
C ILE A 137 0.34 9.61 -18.31
N TYR A 138 -0.64 10.23 -17.65
CA TYR A 138 -2.05 9.90 -17.79
C TYR A 138 -2.77 10.69 -18.89
N GLY A 139 -2.29 11.88 -19.20
CA GLY A 139 -2.86 12.78 -20.20
C GLY A 139 -4.03 13.60 -19.68
N THR A 140 -5.01 13.00 -18.99
CA THR A 140 -6.18 13.68 -18.44
C THR A 140 -6.52 13.21 -17.03
N GLU A 141 -7.31 14.03 -16.30
CA GLU A 141 -7.86 13.67 -14.97
C GLU A 141 -8.75 12.43 -15.06
N GLU A 142 -9.56 12.32 -16.10
CA GLU A 142 -10.46 11.17 -16.29
C GLU A 142 -9.66 9.87 -16.43
N ALA A 143 -8.59 9.87 -17.23
CA ALA A 143 -7.72 8.70 -17.40
C ALA A 143 -6.97 8.34 -16.11
N TYR A 144 -6.62 9.35 -15.28
CA TYR A 144 -6.05 9.15 -13.96
C TYR A 144 -7.06 8.47 -13.03
N LEU A 145 -8.28 8.97 -12.91
CA LEU A 145 -9.37 8.40 -12.10
C LEU A 145 -9.76 7.00 -12.57
N GLU A 146 -9.85 6.77 -13.90
CA GLU A 146 -10.12 5.45 -14.48
C GLU A 146 -9.03 4.42 -14.07
N SER A 147 -7.79 4.85 -13.91
CA SER A 147 -6.71 3.99 -13.44
C SER A 147 -6.95 3.47 -12.02
N PHE A 148 -7.51 4.28 -11.11
CA PHE A 148 -7.93 3.81 -9.79
C PHE A 148 -9.14 2.88 -9.86
N THR A 149 -10.12 3.18 -10.72
CA THR A 149 -11.24 2.26 -10.97
C THR A 149 -10.71 0.89 -11.39
N ARG A 150 -9.79 0.84 -12.36
CA ARG A 150 -9.14 -0.39 -12.81
C ARG A 150 -8.36 -1.09 -11.67
N PHE A 151 -7.70 -0.35 -10.81
CA PHE A 151 -7.00 -0.95 -9.66
C PHE A 151 -7.97 -1.66 -8.73
N THR A 152 -9.18 -1.13 -8.50
CA THR A 152 -10.19 -1.81 -7.67
C THR A 152 -10.71 -3.11 -8.27
N GLN A 153 -10.69 -3.27 -9.61
CA GLN A 153 -11.05 -4.53 -10.30
C GLN A 153 -10.06 -5.67 -10.02
N LEU A 154 -8.83 -5.34 -9.57
CA LEU A 154 -7.78 -6.32 -9.29
C LEU A 154 -7.87 -6.91 -7.88
N ILE A 155 -8.80 -6.46 -7.06
CA ILE A 155 -9.00 -6.97 -5.69
C ILE A 155 -9.49 -8.42 -5.76
N HIS A 156 -8.93 -9.27 -4.89
CA HIS A 156 -9.38 -10.65 -4.77
C HIS A 156 -10.88 -10.70 -4.45
N PRO A 157 -11.67 -11.65 -5.02
CA PRO A 157 -13.13 -11.72 -4.80
C PRO A 157 -13.56 -11.77 -3.33
N ASP A 158 -12.74 -12.38 -2.45
CA ASP A 158 -12.99 -12.41 -0.99
C ASP A 158 -12.34 -11.25 -0.26
N GLY A 159 -11.85 -10.26 -1.01
CA GLY A 159 -11.09 -9.13 -0.50
C GLY A 159 -11.94 -8.00 0.05
N LYS A 160 -11.29 -6.91 0.37
CA LYS A 160 -11.91 -5.70 0.91
C LYS A 160 -11.34 -4.45 0.25
N LEU A 161 -12.21 -3.46 0.11
CA LEU A 161 -11.85 -2.13 -0.37
C LEU A 161 -12.12 -1.10 0.73
N ILE A 162 -11.15 -0.22 0.99
CA ILE A 162 -11.28 0.90 1.92
C ILE A 162 -11.05 2.18 1.12
N VAL A 163 -12.00 3.10 1.15
CA VAL A 163 -11.97 4.33 0.35
C VAL A 163 -12.15 5.54 1.27
N HIS A 164 -11.29 6.54 1.10
CA HIS A 164 -11.52 7.82 1.75
C HIS A 164 -12.84 8.45 1.27
N THR A 165 -13.62 9.03 2.18
CA THR A 165 -14.90 9.68 1.82
C THR A 165 -14.65 10.87 0.89
N GLY A 166 -15.58 11.09 -0.05
CA GLY A 166 -15.55 12.25 -0.94
C GLY A 166 -14.64 12.12 -2.18
N LEU A 167 -14.00 10.98 -2.41
CA LEU A 167 -13.24 10.76 -3.64
C LEU A 167 -14.15 10.72 -4.87
N LYS A 168 -13.68 11.30 -5.98
CA LYS A 168 -14.49 11.46 -7.21
C LYS A 168 -14.55 10.20 -8.07
N PHE A 169 -13.58 9.28 -7.96
CA PHE A 169 -13.56 8.06 -8.76
C PHE A 169 -14.69 7.09 -8.37
N ARG A 170 -15.05 6.19 -9.26
CA ARG A 170 -16.06 5.15 -9.00
C ARG A 170 -15.36 3.80 -8.88
N PRO A 171 -15.36 3.17 -7.70
CA PRO A 171 -14.86 1.81 -7.55
C PRO A 171 -15.66 0.83 -8.42
N ASP A 172 -14.96 -0.15 -9.00
CA ASP A 172 -15.54 -1.27 -9.75
C ASP A 172 -14.90 -2.58 -9.27
N ALA A 173 -15.12 -2.86 -7.98
CA ALA A 173 -14.56 -4.03 -7.35
C ALA A 173 -15.35 -5.30 -7.72
N PRO A 174 -14.71 -6.50 -7.74
CA PRO A 174 -15.37 -7.77 -8.00
C PRO A 174 -16.54 -8.04 -7.06
N ALA A 175 -17.53 -8.79 -7.55
CA ALA A 175 -18.63 -9.27 -6.70
C ALA A 175 -18.07 -10.08 -5.51
N GLY A 176 -18.52 -9.76 -4.30
CA GLY A 176 -18.00 -10.35 -3.05
C GLY A 176 -17.03 -9.46 -2.28
N VAL A 177 -16.42 -8.49 -2.91
CA VAL A 177 -15.60 -7.48 -2.21
C VAL A 177 -16.50 -6.58 -1.37
N THR A 178 -16.21 -6.52 -0.07
CA THR A 178 -16.87 -5.57 0.83
C THR A 178 -16.13 -4.23 0.80
N THR A 179 -16.88 -3.15 0.55
CA THR A 179 -16.32 -1.79 0.54
C THR A 179 -16.65 -1.09 1.85
N TYR A 180 -15.64 -0.42 2.41
CA TYR A 180 -15.71 0.41 3.59
C TYR A 180 -15.24 1.83 3.25
N THR A 181 -15.80 2.80 3.97
CA THR A 181 -15.40 4.20 3.88
C THR A 181 -14.67 4.64 5.14
N TYR A 182 -13.78 5.62 5.00
CA TYR A 182 -13.13 6.24 6.13
C TYR A 182 -12.87 7.73 5.90
N SER A 183 -12.84 8.49 6.96
CA SER A 183 -12.25 9.84 7.03
C SER A 183 -12.04 10.21 8.50
N ARG A 184 -11.60 11.44 8.75
CA ARG A 184 -11.49 11.94 10.11
C ARG A 184 -12.86 12.03 10.81
N ASP A 185 -13.88 12.54 10.11
CA ASP A 185 -15.13 12.97 10.73
C ASP A 185 -16.33 12.06 10.44
N GLU A 186 -16.24 11.20 9.41
CA GLU A 186 -17.34 10.34 8.96
C GLU A 186 -16.84 9.05 8.28
N GLY A 187 -17.76 8.16 7.92
CA GLY A 187 -17.47 6.88 7.28
C GLY A 187 -17.62 5.71 8.25
N ASP A 188 -17.39 4.50 7.74
CA ASP A 188 -17.41 3.27 8.55
C ASP A 188 -16.32 3.29 9.62
N PHE A 189 -15.17 3.87 9.29
CA PHE A 189 -14.06 4.11 10.20
C PHE A 189 -13.82 5.62 10.31
N HIS A 190 -13.91 6.18 11.50
CA HIS A 190 -13.69 7.60 11.73
C HIS A 190 -13.20 7.89 13.15
N ALA A 191 -12.69 9.11 13.38
CA ALA A 191 -12.25 9.53 14.69
C ALA A 191 -13.41 10.11 15.52
N ALA A 192 -13.36 9.87 16.81
CA ALA A 192 -14.18 10.55 17.80
C ALA A 192 -13.32 11.03 18.96
N ASN A 193 -13.82 11.97 19.78
CA ASN A 193 -13.15 12.44 20.99
C ASN A 193 -11.70 12.88 20.75
N ILE A 194 -11.45 13.61 19.66
CA ILE A 194 -10.09 14.09 19.34
C ILE A 194 -9.62 15.08 20.38
N ARG A 195 -8.52 14.78 21.05
CA ARG A 195 -7.88 15.59 22.09
C ARG A 195 -6.48 15.99 21.64
N ARG A 196 -6.18 17.28 21.80
CA ARG A 196 -4.89 17.88 21.42
C ARG A 196 -4.26 18.51 22.64
N GLY A 197 -3.00 18.28 22.87
CA GLY A 197 -2.27 18.90 23.97
C GLY A 197 -0.90 18.28 24.18
N ASN A 198 -0.01 19.01 24.81
CA ASN A 198 1.33 18.55 25.18
C ASN A 198 2.14 17.92 24.02
N GLY A 199 1.90 18.39 22.78
CA GLY A 199 2.58 17.84 21.61
C GLY A 199 2.05 16.46 21.16
N THR A 200 0.86 16.05 21.62
CA THR A 200 0.19 14.81 21.22
C THR A 200 -1.17 15.06 20.59
N ILE A 201 -1.64 14.13 19.80
CA ILE A 201 -3.03 13.99 19.36
C ILE A 201 -3.48 12.60 19.78
N VAL A 202 -4.60 12.55 20.53
CA VAL A 202 -5.23 11.31 20.98
C VAL A 202 -6.68 11.30 20.52
N TYR A 203 -7.17 10.15 20.03
CA TYR A 203 -8.57 10.02 19.59
C TYR A 203 -9.09 8.60 19.80
N ASP A 204 -10.42 8.45 19.77
CA ASP A 204 -11.07 7.13 19.69
C ASP A 204 -11.34 6.82 18.22
N LEU A 205 -10.95 5.63 17.74
CA LEU A 205 -11.31 5.12 16.42
C LEU A 205 -12.67 4.42 16.53
N ILE A 206 -13.66 4.90 15.81
CA ILE A 206 -14.94 4.24 15.63
C ILE A 206 -14.79 3.16 14.56
N VAL A 207 -15.32 1.97 14.83
CA VAL A 207 -15.20 0.76 14.01
C VAL A 207 -16.58 0.12 13.87
N PRO A 208 -16.96 -0.43 12.70
CA PRO A 208 -18.20 -1.19 12.57
C PRO A 208 -18.26 -2.36 13.56
N ARG A 209 -19.39 -2.51 14.26
CA ARG A 209 -19.56 -3.58 15.28
C ARG A 209 -19.48 -4.99 14.72
N ALA A 210 -19.64 -5.15 13.42
CA ALA A 210 -19.42 -6.42 12.73
C ALA A 210 -17.93 -6.81 12.67
N ILE A 211 -17.01 -5.84 12.80
CA ILE A 211 -15.56 -6.05 12.80
C ILE A 211 -15.06 -6.11 14.25
N LEU A 212 -15.48 -5.15 15.07
CA LEU A 212 -15.12 -5.06 16.48
C LEU A 212 -16.40 -4.86 17.31
N PRO A 213 -16.82 -5.85 18.14
CA PRO A 213 -18.08 -5.77 18.89
C PRO A 213 -18.22 -4.53 19.79
N GLU A 214 -17.13 -4.06 20.35
CA GLU A 214 -17.05 -2.85 21.17
C GLU A 214 -17.40 -1.58 20.37
N GLY A 215 -17.27 -1.63 19.03
CA GLY A 215 -17.56 -0.54 18.11
C GLY A 215 -16.53 0.58 18.15
N LYS A 216 -15.44 0.44 18.91
CA LYS A 216 -14.36 1.42 18.97
C LYS A 216 -13.05 0.86 19.54
N VAL A 217 -11.95 1.49 19.14
CA VAL A 217 -10.65 1.41 19.82
C VAL A 217 -10.39 2.75 20.49
N ALA A 218 -10.29 2.78 21.82
CA ALA A 218 -10.14 4.01 22.57
C ALA A 218 -8.67 4.45 22.67
N ASP A 219 -8.48 5.77 22.84
CA ASP A 219 -7.21 6.39 23.25
C ASP A 219 -6.03 6.10 22.32
N ILE A 220 -6.26 6.12 21.00
CA ILE A 220 -5.17 6.00 20.02
C ILE A 220 -4.35 7.30 20.08
N GLU A 221 -3.09 7.17 20.46
CA GLU A 221 -2.12 8.28 20.48
C GLU A 221 -1.26 8.25 19.21
N LEU A 222 -1.18 9.40 18.53
CA LEU A 222 -0.33 9.57 17.36
C LEU A 222 1.10 9.87 17.76
N GLY A 223 2.05 9.04 17.33
CA GLY A 223 3.48 9.28 17.55
C GLY A 223 4.03 10.52 16.83
N VAL A 224 3.35 10.97 15.76
CA VAL A 224 3.64 12.22 15.05
C VAL A 224 2.35 13.03 14.99
N PRO A 225 2.18 14.05 15.86
CA PRO A 225 0.92 14.76 16.07
C PRO A 225 0.66 15.83 15.00
N VAL A 226 0.45 15.39 13.77
CA VAL A 226 0.05 16.22 12.63
C VAL A 226 -1.36 15.82 12.21
N GLU A 227 -2.24 16.79 11.95
CA GLU A 227 -3.68 16.56 11.68
C GLU A 227 -3.94 15.51 10.60
N ILE A 228 -3.20 15.54 9.48
CA ILE A 228 -3.36 14.57 8.41
C ILE A 228 -3.06 13.12 8.86
N ASN A 229 -2.29 12.96 9.94
CA ASN A 229 -1.98 11.62 10.45
C ASN A 229 -3.15 10.99 11.20
N ILE A 230 -4.19 11.76 11.57
CA ILE A 230 -5.45 11.18 12.06
C ILE A 230 -6.03 10.29 10.94
N GLU A 231 -6.22 10.83 9.74
CA GLU A 231 -6.76 10.07 8.59
C GLU A 231 -5.84 8.93 8.16
N ASN A 232 -4.53 9.18 8.08
CA ASN A 232 -3.56 8.14 7.76
C ASN A 232 -3.62 6.96 8.75
N SER A 233 -3.74 7.26 10.05
CA SER A 233 -3.82 6.23 11.09
C SER A 233 -5.15 5.49 11.10
N ILE A 234 -6.27 6.16 10.79
CA ILE A 234 -7.59 5.52 10.62
C ILE A 234 -7.51 4.51 9.47
N ALA A 235 -7.00 4.90 8.31
CA ALA A 235 -6.85 4.02 7.16
C ALA A 235 -5.95 2.82 7.45
N ALA A 236 -4.82 3.04 8.15
CA ALA A 236 -3.90 1.98 8.55
C ALA A 236 -4.57 1.01 9.54
N ALA A 237 -5.24 1.52 10.57
CA ALA A 237 -5.94 0.71 11.56
C ALA A 237 -7.11 -0.06 10.93
N ALA A 238 -7.90 0.58 10.05
CA ALA A 238 -8.98 -0.09 9.32
C ALA A 238 -8.46 -1.28 8.51
N ALA A 239 -7.38 -1.08 7.74
CA ALA A 239 -6.79 -2.14 6.94
C ALA A 239 -6.27 -3.31 7.79
N THR A 240 -5.68 -3.03 8.95
CA THR A 240 -5.15 -4.06 9.83
C THR A 240 -6.26 -4.80 10.59
N LEU A 241 -7.26 -4.11 11.12
CA LEU A 241 -8.43 -4.72 11.77
C LEU A 241 -9.22 -5.63 10.81
N LEU A 242 -9.33 -5.25 9.53
CA LEU A 242 -10.01 -6.05 8.51
C LEU A 242 -9.28 -7.34 8.14
N THR A 243 -8.05 -7.57 8.59
CA THR A 243 -7.40 -8.88 8.49
C THR A 243 -8.08 -9.92 9.39
N GLY A 244 -8.64 -9.49 10.52
CA GLY A 244 -9.22 -10.36 11.55
C GLY A 244 -8.19 -10.99 12.49
N ASP A 245 -6.89 -10.66 12.33
CA ASP A 245 -5.78 -11.31 13.06
C ASP A 245 -5.04 -10.33 14.00
N VAL A 246 -5.54 -9.09 14.12
CA VAL A 246 -4.95 -8.02 14.98
C VAL A 246 -5.80 -7.78 16.21
#